data_cd0fafa95f21a656827f35228c33310a
#
_entry.id   cd0fafa95f21a656827f35228c33310a
#
_cell.length_a   1.000
_cell.length_b   1.000
_cell.length_c   1.000
_cell.angle_alpha   90.00
_cell.angle_beta   90.00
_cell.angle_gamma   90.00
#
_symmetry.space_group_name_H-M   'P 1'
#
loop_
_entity.id
_entity.type
_entity.pdbx_description
1 polymer ?
#
loop_
_entity_poly.entity_id
_entity_poly.type
_entity_poly.pdbx_seq_one_letter_code
_entity_poly.pdbx_strand_id
1 'polypeptide(L)'
;LETPHPLTVILGASGTGKSSLVKAGLLPRVKEQGNFQVLPVIRPGTQPLVALARSFSEIVTESERIGLTQRLAKDKQALSTLLTKWHTANPHKKLLLIIDQTEELITQSASLQASDQFQKILKQTTAPHWECLWIVATLRLDFEAQFQDEALQEEWMNARFVYSPMGQAQLRAAIERPAAARVLYFEPASLVDQLIEDVAQTPGALPLLSFTLSEMYLRYLERRSDNRALTEEDYRALGGVAGSLTQRANHEYAELVAEDKSYAQTIRHVMLRMVAVEGGVLARRRVPLSELVYKDNLVSGDNKKNARVQT
;
A
#
# COMPACT_ATOMS: atom_id res chain seq x y z
N LEU A 1 13.70 -17.89 -13.80
CA LEU A 1 14.62 -17.07 -13.01
C LEU A 1 15.88 -17.92 -12.82
N GLU A 2 16.89 -17.73 -13.66
CA GLU A 2 18.06 -18.62 -13.73
C GLU A 2 19.03 -18.46 -12.56
N THR A 3 19.01 -17.34 -11.86
CA THR A 3 19.68 -17.16 -10.57
C THR A 3 18.85 -16.25 -9.67
N PRO A 4 18.46 -16.67 -8.46
CA PRO A 4 17.71 -15.82 -7.56
C PRO A 4 18.63 -14.68 -7.08
N HIS A 5 18.31 -13.45 -7.49
CA HIS A 5 19.00 -12.26 -7.02
C HIS A 5 18.45 -11.86 -5.63
N PRO A 6 19.31 -11.62 -4.63
CA PRO A 6 18.84 -11.30 -3.28
C PRO A 6 18.11 -9.96 -3.16
N LEU A 7 18.28 -9.08 -4.13
CA LEU A 7 17.44 -7.88 -4.30
C LEU A 7 16.46 -8.13 -5.45
N THR A 8 15.18 -7.84 -5.25
CA THR A 8 14.16 -7.81 -6.30
C THR A 8 13.34 -6.53 -6.18
N VAL A 9 13.31 -5.74 -7.25
CA VAL A 9 12.54 -4.49 -7.32
C VAL A 9 11.36 -4.69 -8.27
N ILE A 10 10.15 -4.78 -7.73
CA ILE A 10 8.91 -4.95 -8.48
C ILE A 10 8.43 -3.57 -8.93
N LEU A 11 8.60 -3.28 -10.22
CA LEU A 11 8.24 -2.03 -10.87
C LEU A 11 6.88 -2.13 -11.56
N GLY A 12 6.10 -1.07 -11.53
CA GLY A 12 4.84 -1.00 -12.26
C GLY A 12 4.05 0.26 -11.95
N ALA A 13 3.06 0.58 -12.77
CA ALA A 13 2.21 1.74 -12.57
C ALA A 13 1.43 1.69 -11.24
N SER A 14 0.89 2.82 -10.80
CA SER A 14 0.00 2.85 -9.64
C SER A 14 -1.23 1.96 -9.88
N GLY A 15 -1.67 1.23 -8.87
CA GLY A 15 -2.87 0.40 -8.96
C GLY A 15 -2.73 -0.90 -9.77
N THR A 16 -1.54 -1.29 -10.25
CA THR A 16 -1.35 -2.55 -11.01
C THR A 16 -1.41 -3.81 -10.15
N GLY A 17 -1.43 -3.70 -8.83
CA GLY A 17 -1.49 -4.87 -7.93
C GLY A 17 -0.15 -5.34 -7.37
N LYS A 18 0.94 -4.56 -7.48
CA LYS A 18 2.27 -4.91 -6.93
C LYS A 18 2.25 -5.37 -5.47
N SER A 19 1.61 -4.59 -4.60
CA SER A 19 1.48 -4.92 -3.18
C SER A 19 0.68 -6.21 -2.95
N SER A 20 -0.34 -6.46 -3.77
CA SER A 20 -1.14 -7.69 -3.73
C SER A 20 -0.33 -8.90 -4.18
N LEU A 21 0.48 -8.75 -5.26
CA LEU A 21 1.39 -9.79 -5.73
C LEU A 21 2.34 -10.22 -4.60
N VAL A 22 2.91 -9.26 -3.88
CA VAL A 22 3.84 -9.56 -2.77
C VAL A 22 3.09 -10.20 -1.59
N LYS A 23 1.99 -9.59 -1.13
CA LYS A 23 1.30 -10.01 0.10
C LYS A 23 0.50 -11.29 -0.06
N ALA A 24 -0.19 -11.47 -1.19
CA ALA A 24 -1.05 -12.61 -1.44
C ALA A 24 -0.40 -13.69 -2.33
N GLY A 25 0.58 -13.32 -3.15
CA GLY A 25 1.25 -14.25 -4.05
C GLY A 25 2.58 -14.77 -3.51
N LEU A 26 3.52 -13.88 -3.20
CA LEU A 26 4.88 -14.24 -2.80
C LEU A 26 4.96 -14.73 -1.35
N LEU A 27 4.46 -13.93 -0.40
CA LEU A 27 4.60 -14.20 1.03
C LEU A 27 4.11 -15.59 1.48
N PRO A 28 2.91 -16.05 1.09
CA PRO A 28 2.44 -17.38 1.48
C PRO A 28 3.38 -18.48 1.00
N ARG A 29 3.83 -18.40 -0.26
CA ARG A 29 4.73 -19.40 -0.87
C ARG A 29 6.10 -19.45 -0.20
N VAL A 30 6.66 -18.28 0.15
CA VAL A 30 7.94 -18.21 0.87
C VAL A 30 7.81 -18.80 2.28
N LYS A 31 6.69 -18.54 2.96
CA LYS A 31 6.41 -19.14 4.28
C LYS A 31 6.25 -20.66 4.21
N GLU A 32 5.61 -21.18 3.17
CA GLU A 32 5.45 -22.64 2.95
C GLU A 32 6.80 -23.33 2.70
N GLN A 33 7.74 -22.67 2.02
CA GLN A 33 9.07 -23.23 1.78
C GLN A 33 9.93 -23.34 3.06
N GLY A 34 9.66 -22.54 4.08
CA GLY A 34 10.31 -22.62 5.40
C GLY A 34 11.77 -22.15 5.45
N ASN A 35 12.37 -21.76 4.31
CA ASN A 35 13.79 -21.39 4.22
C ASN A 35 14.06 -19.94 4.68
N PHE A 36 13.02 -19.13 4.81
CA PHE A 36 13.10 -17.72 5.15
C PHE A 36 12.40 -17.41 6.47
N GLN A 37 13.06 -16.63 7.31
CA GLN A 37 12.38 -15.87 8.34
C GLN A 37 11.89 -14.56 7.71
N VAL A 38 10.58 -14.45 7.54
CA VAL A 38 9.95 -13.27 6.95
C VAL A 38 9.83 -12.19 8.00
N LEU A 39 10.48 -11.05 7.75
CA LEU A 39 10.35 -9.87 8.59
C LEU A 39 9.00 -9.16 8.35
N PRO A 40 8.48 -8.39 9.33
CA PRO A 40 7.32 -7.55 9.12
C PRO A 40 7.45 -6.66 7.88
N VAL A 41 6.42 -6.66 7.02
CA VAL A 41 6.39 -5.80 5.82
C VAL A 41 6.38 -4.34 6.24
N ILE A 42 7.29 -3.56 5.68
CA ILE A 42 7.39 -2.14 5.99
C ILE A 42 6.90 -1.27 4.83
N ARG A 43 6.39 -0.10 5.17
CA ARG A 43 6.24 1.07 4.31
C ARG A 43 7.08 2.19 4.91
N PRO A 44 7.92 2.86 4.12
CA PRO A 44 8.79 3.91 4.63
C PRO A 44 8.02 5.04 5.34
N GLY A 45 6.95 5.54 4.72
CA GLY A 45 6.09 6.57 5.29
C GLY A 45 6.84 7.84 5.66
N THR A 46 6.33 8.53 6.69
CA THR A 46 6.94 9.78 7.20
C THR A 46 8.21 9.56 8.00
N GLN A 47 8.42 8.35 8.55
CA GLN A 47 9.55 8.02 9.42
C GLN A 47 10.25 6.73 8.98
N PRO A 48 11.00 6.75 7.86
CA PRO A 48 11.53 5.54 7.23
C PRO A 48 12.48 4.74 8.14
N LEU A 49 13.32 5.41 8.93
CA LEU A 49 14.25 4.73 9.84
C LEU A 49 13.53 4.04 11.01
N VAL A 50 12.39 4.58 11.46
CA VAL A 50 11.53 3.93 12.47
C VAL A 50 10.89 2.68 11.88
N ALA A 51 10.38 2.77 10.64
CA ALA A 51 9.81 1.63 9.93
C ALA A 51 10.85 0.51 9.76
N LEU A 52 12.07 0.87 9.36
CA LEU A 52 13.18 -0.08 9.22
C LEU A 52 13.56 -0.73 10.55
N ALA A 53 13.74 0.06 11.61
CA ALA A 53 14.06 -0.45 12.94
C ALA A 53 12.98 -1.43 13.46
N ARG A 54 11.71 -1.11 13.20
CA ARG A 54 10.59 -1.96 13.60
C ARG A 54 10.60 -3.32 12.89
N SER A 55 10.98 -3.39 11.61
CA SER A 55 11.03 -4.65 10.88
C SER A 55 12.06 -5.62 11.48
N PHE A 56 13.14 -5.13 12.04
CA PHE A 56 14.17 -5.93 12.67
C PHE A 56 13.93 -6.22 14.15
N SER A 57 12.84 -5.71 14.76
CA SER A 57 12.55 -5.87 16.18
C SER A 57 12.41 -7.32 16.64
N GLU A 58 12.03 -8.23 15.75
CA GLU A 58 11.82 -9.64 16.07
C GLU A 58 13.11 -10.47 16.11
N ILE A 59 14.21 -9.94 15.54
CA ILE A 59 15.50 -10.65 15.47
C ILE A 59 16.57 -10.04 16.38
N VAL A 60 16.21 -9.01 17.14
CA VAL A 60 17.09 -8.36 18.10
C VAL A 60 16.60 -8.59 19.53
N THR A 61 17.52 -8.53 20.48
CA THR A 61 17.19 -8.54 21.91
C THR A 61 16.47 -7.26 22.32
N GLU A 62 15.77 -7.29 23.44
CA GLU A 62 15.07 -6.10 23.99
C GLU A 62 16.03 -4.92 24.17
N SER A 63 17.23 -5.17 24.69
CA SER A 63 18.26 -4.13 24.89
C SER A 63 18.77 -3.54 23.57
N GLU A 64 18.85 -4.34 22.51
CA GLU A 64 19.26 -3.87 21.17
C GLU A 64 18.14 -3.11 20.46
N ARG A 65 16.88 -3.43 20.72
CA ARG A 65 15.71 -2.77 20.17
C ARG A 65 15.61 -1.32 20.65
N ILE A 66 15.94 -1.11 21.95
CA ILE A 66 16.00 0.24 22.50
C ILE A 66 17.11 1.01 21.80
N GLY A 67 16.76 2.14 21.16
CA GLY A 67 17.71 3.00 20.46
C GLY A 67 18.14 2.52 19.07
N LEU A 68 17.59 1.40 18.54
CA LEU A 68 17.93 0.92 17.18
C LEU A 68 17.70 2.02 16.13
N THR A 69 16.57 2.73 16.19
CA THR A 69 16.28 3.86 15.29
C THR A 69 17.37 4.93 15.35
N GLN A 70 17.83 5.29 16.56
CA GLN A 70 18.87 6.31 16.74
C GLN A 70 20.23 5.82 16.23
N ARG A 71 20.54 4.54 16.39
CA ARG A 71 21.76 3.93 15.83
C ARG A 71 21.72 3.94 14.30
N LEU A 72 20.62 3.53 13.71
CA LEU A 72 20.42 3.59 12.25
C LEU A 72 20.53 5.01 11.70
N ALA A 73 20.07 6.02 12.45
CA ALA A 73 20.20 7.41 12.04
C ALA A 73 21.64 7.94 12.07
N LYS A 74 22.47 7.44 12.97
CA LYS A 74 23.84 7.91 13.19
C LYS A 74 24.92 7.07 12.51
N ASP A 75 24.68 5.77 12.40
CA ASP A 75 25.62 4.80 11.89
C ASP A 75 25.02 3.99 10.76
N LYS A 76 25.55 4.19 9.57
CA LYS A 76 25.15 3.48 8.36
C LYS A 76 25.52 1.98 8.38
N GLN A 77 26.46 1.57 9.25
CA GLN A 77 26.86 0.18 9.43
C GLN A 77 26.08 -0.55 10.53
N ALA A 78 25.23 0.15 11.27
CA ALA A 78 24.47 -0.43 12.38
C ALA A 78 23.66 -1.66 11.98
N LEU A 79 23.02 -1.64 10.80
CA LEU A 79 22.27 -2.78 10.29
C LEU A 79 23.18 -3.93 9.87
N SER A 80 24.32 -3.64 9.22
CA SER A 80 25.31 -4.64 8.83
C SER A 80 25.84 -5.39 10.04
N THR A 81 26.19 -4.69 11.12
CA THR A 81 26.64 -5.27 12.38
C THR A 81 25.59 -6.20 12.99
N LEU A 82 24.33 -5.78 12.96
CA LEU A 82 23.20 -6.58 13.45
C LEU A 82 23.03 -7.86 12.64
N LEU A 83 23.10 -7.78 11.32
CA LEU A 83 22.95 -8.93 10.42
C LEU A 83 24.11 -9.93 10.57
N THR A 84 25.35 -9.46 10.71
CA THR A 84 26.51 -10.32 10.98
C THR A 84 26.29 -11.14 12.25
N LYS A 85 25.87 -10.48 13.34
CA LYS A 85 25.56 -11.15 14.61
C LYS A 85 24.44 -12.17 14.47
N TRP A 86 23.37 -11.79 13.78
CA TRP A 86 22.22 -12.68 13.57
C TRP A 86 22.60 -13.90 12.71
N HIS A 87 23.35 -13.70 11.63
CA HIS A 87 23.78 -14.75 10.72
C HIS A 87 24.73 -15.74 11.41
N THR A 88 25.65 -15.27 12.25
CA THR A 88 26.51 -16.13 13.07
C THR A 88 25.71 -17.06 13.98
N ALA A 89 24.60 -16.57 14.54
CA ALA A 89 23.70 -17.37 15.37
C ALA A 89 22.73 -18.27 14.55
N ASN A 90 22.52 -17.97 13.27
CA ASN A 90 21.55 -18.63 12.40
C ASN A 90 22.13 -18.91 10.99
N PRO A 91 23.20 -19.71 10.86
CA PRO A 91 23.94 -19.84 9.60
C PRO A 91 23.15 -20.48 8.44
N HIS A 92 22.06 -21.20 8.75
CA HIS A 92 21.22 -21.86 7.75
C HIS A 92 19.89 -21.15 7.44
N LYS A 93 19.66 -19.99 8.06
CA LYS A 93 18.44 -19.22 7.85
C LYS A 93 18.70 -17.98 7.04
N LYS A 94 17.70 -17.60 6.25
CA LYS A 94 17.68 -16.35 5.49
C LYS A 94 16.58 -15.43 6.00
N LEU A 95 16.83 -14.14 5.97
CA LEU A 95 15.84 -13.11 6.25
C LEU A 95 15.22 -12.62 4.94
N LEU A 96 13.92 -12.40 4.93
CA LEU A 96 13.22 -11.71 3.85
C LEU A 96 12.66 -10.39 4.37
N LEU A 97 13.20 -9.28 3.88
CA LEU A 97 12.69 -7.93 4.10
C LEU A 97 11.83 -7.51 2.92
N ILE A 98 10.59 -7.08 3.18
CA ILE A 98 9.71 -6.54 2.16
C ILE A 98 9.48 -5.06 2.43
N ILE A 99 9.77 -4.24 1.41
CA ILE A 99 9.56 -2.79 1.42
C ILE A 99 8.44 -2.49 0.42
N ASP A 100 7.24 -2.24 0.92
CA ASP A 100 6.08 -1.89 0.10
C ASP A 100 6.00 -0.37 -0.09
N GLN A 101 5.74 0.08 -1.32
CA GLN A 101 5.63 1.49 -1.69
C GLN A 101 6.93 2.27 -1.39
N THR A 102 8.05 1.81 -1.94
CA THR A 102 9.38 2.42 -1.74
C THR A 102 9.42 3.89 -2.17
N GLU A 103 8.57 4.31 -3.12
CA GLU A 103 8.38 5.71 -3.49
C GLU A 103 7.98 6.64 -2.32
N GLU A 104 7.52 6.09 -1.20
CA GLU A 104 7.22 6.89 0.00
C GLU A 104 8.46 7.54 0.62
N LEU A 105 9.64 6.99 0.36
CA LEU A 105 10.91 7.64 0.73
C LEU A 105 11.04 9.05 0.13
N ILE A 106 10.47 9.27 -1.05
CA ILE A 106 10.50 10.55 -1.76
C ILE A 106 9.24 11.36 -1.46
N THR A 107 8.07 10.70 -1.54
CA THR A 107 6.79 11.39 -1.53
C THR A 107 6.24 11.69 -0.13
N GLN A 108 6.73 11.02 0.90
CA GLN A 108 6.15 11.08 2.25
C GLN A 108 7.13 11.36 3.36
N SER A 109 8.41 11.07 3.17
CA SER A 109 9.41 11.23 4.23
C SER A 109 9.38 12.67 4.79
N ALA A 110 9.29 12.78 6.11
CA ALA A 110 9.34 14.08 6.79
C ALA A 110 10.73 14.73 6.71
N SER A 111 11.77 13.97 6.34
CA SER A 111 13.15 14.42 6.26
C SER A 111 13.86 13.77 5.07
N LEU A 112 14.37 14.59 4.17
CA LEU A 112 15.22 14.14 3.06
C LEU A 112 16.47 13.42 3.59
N GLN A 113 17.03 13.88 4.71
CA GLN A 113 18.18 13.25 5.33
C GLN A 113 17.86 11.83 5.84
N ALA A 114 16.66 11.61 6.40
CA ALA A 114 16.25 10.27 6.84
C ALA A 114 16.01 9.33 5.65
N SER A 115 15.48 9.83 4.54
CA SER A 115 15.31 9.08 3.30
C SER A 115 16.67 8.69 2.69
N ASP A 116 17.59 9.63 2.59
CA ASP A 116 18.96 9.39 2.10
C ASP A 116 19.72 8.40 2.99
N GLN A 117 19.60 8.55 4.31
CA GLN A 117 20.20 7.62 5.26
C GLN A 117 19.63 6.20 5.12
N PHE A 118 18.32 6.07 4.93
CA PHE A 118 17.66 4.78 4.69
C PHE A 118 18.24 4.10 3.44
N GLN A 119 18.33 4.83 2.32
CA GLN A 119 18.91 4.31 1.09
C GLN A 119 20.38 3.89 1.27
N LYS A 120 21.19 4.74 1.94
CA LYS A 120 22.61 4.42 2.25
C LYS A 120 22.74 3.16 3.10
N ILE A 121 21.89 2.98 4.10
CA ILE A 121 21.88 1.76 4.92
C ILE A 121 21.59 0.53 4.05
N LEU A 122 20.56 0.58 3.21
CA LEU A 122 20.23 -0.54 2.33
C LEU A 122 21.40 -0.87 1.41
N LYS A 123 21.97 0.13 0.73
CA LYS A 123 23.12 -0.05 -0.16
C LYS A 123 24.30 -0.73 0.53
N GLN A 124 24.68 -0.26 1.70
CA GLN A 124 25.83 -0.78 2.43
C GLN A 124 25.60 -2.14 3.07
N THR A 125 24.33 -2.48 3.28
CA THR A 125 23.95 -3.72 3.95
C THR A 125 23.72 -4.86 2.97
N THR A 126 23.21 -4.58 1.77
CA THR A 126 22.81 -5.64 0.83
C THR A 126 23.98 -6.45 0.33
N ALA A 127 24.98 -5.83 -0.28
CA ALA A 127 26.11 -6.54 -0.89
C ALA A 127 26.88 -7.47 0.07
N PRO A 128 27.28 -7.05 1.30
CA PRO A 128 27.99 -7.91 2.24
C PRO A 128 27.13 -9.04 2.84
N HIS A 129 25.79 -8.91 2.82
CA HIS A 129 24.89 -9.82 3.54
C HIS A 129 23.91 -10.58 2.62
N TRP A 130 24.17 -10.67 1.32
CA TRP A 130 23.29 -11.37 0.38
C TRP A 130 23.11 -12.85 0.66
N GLU A 131 23.99 -13.45 1.41
CA GLU A 131 23.83 -14.84 1.86
C GLU A 131 22.68 -14.99 2.84
N CYS A 132 22.43 -14.00 3.69
CA CYS A 132 21.43 -14.07 4.77
C CYS A 132 20.27 -13.08 4.65
N LEU A 133 20.38 -12.00 3.86
CA LEU A 133 19.32 -11.00 3.71
C LEU A 133 18.86 -10.90 2.26
N TRP A 134 17.57 -11.15 2.05
CA TRP A 134 16.89 -10.94 0.78
C TRP A 134 15.89 -9.80 0.91
N ILE A 135 15.83 -8.96 -0.11
CA ILE A 135 14.97 -7.77 -0.13
C ILE A 135 14.05 -7.82 -1.34
N VAL A 136 12.76 -7.63 -1.10
CA VAL A 136 11.76 -7.39 -2.13
C VAL A 136 11.16 -6.00 -1.93
N ALA A 137 11.39 -5.11 -2.88
CA ALA A 137 10.86 -3.76 -2.89
C ALA A 137 9.76 -3.61 -3.94
N THR A 138 8.66 -2.97 -3.62
CA THR A 138 7.70 -2.52 -4.63
C THR A 138 7.91 -1.04 -4.89
N LEU A 139 7.96 -0.64 -6.15
CA LEU A 139 8.21 0.73 -6.56
C LEU A 139 7.34 1.11 -7.76
N ARG A 140 6.85 2.32 -7.76
CA ARG A 140 6.19 2.88 -8.95
C ARG A 140 7.22 3.18 -10.03
N LEU A 141 6.90 2.83 -11.26
CA LEU A 141 7.79 2.97 -12.42
C LEU A 141 8.21 4.43 -12.66
N ASP A 142 7.31 5.38 -12.44
CA ASP A 142 7.55 6.82 -12.60
C ASP A 142 8.55 7.40 -11.58
N PHE A 143 8.84 6.67 -10.49
CA PHE A 143 9.86 7.06 -9.50
C PHE A 143 11.19 6.33 -9.70
N GLU A 144 11.30 5.38 -10.60
CA GLU A 144 12.49 4.55 -10.76
C GLU A 144 13.77 5.38 -10.95
N ALA A 145 13.73 6.42 -11.80
CA ALA A 145 14.88 7.27 -12.09
C ALA A 145 15.48 7.96 -10.84
N GLN A 146 14.67 8.16 -9.79
CA GLN A 146 15.09 8.82 -8.55
C GLN A 146 15.79 7.86 -7.56
N PHE A 147 15.76 6.56 -7.84
CA PHE A 147 16.44 5.51 -7.07
C PHE A 147 17.68 4.95 -7.77
N GLN A 148 17.87 5.29 -9.04
CA GLN A 148 19.05 4.89 -9.78
C GLN A 148 20.25 5.72 -9.32
N ASP A 149 21.22 5.02 -8.72
CA ASP A 149 22.50 5.58 -8.35
C ASP A 149 23.57 4.87 -9.20
N GLU A 150 24.52 5.63 -9.76
CA GLU A 150 25.58 5.07 -10.61
C GLU A 150 26.31 3.90 -9.95
N ALA A 151 26.49 3.94 -8.63
CA ALA A 151 27.17 2.89 -7.86
C ALA A 151 26.36 1.58 -7.72
N LEU A 152 25.06 1.56 -8.00
CA LEU A 152 24.19 0.39 -7.91
C LEU A 152 23.47 0.09 -9.24
N GLN A 153 23.87 0.70 -10.32
CA GLN A 153 23.15 0.57 -11.58
C GLN A 153 23.10 -0.87 -12.08
N GLU A 154 24.17 -1.62 -11.94
CA GLU A 154 24.23 -3.01 -12.37
C GLU A 154 23.35 -3.91 -11.50
N GLU A 155 23.46 -3.81 -10.17
CA GLU A 155 22.61 -4.54 -9.22
C GLU A 155 21.15 -4.19 -9.38
N TRP A 156 20.84 -2.90 -9.61
CA TRP A 156 19.47 -2.46 -9.85
C TRP A 156 18.90 -3.06 -11.13
N MET A 157 19.66 -3.03 -12.23
CA MET A 157 19.23 -3.60 -13.52
C MET A 157 18.97 -5.10 -13.42
N ASN A 158 19.79 -5.83 -12.67
CA ASN A 158 19.60 -7.25 -12.40
C ASN A 158 18.43 -7.54 -11.45
N ALA A 159 18.12 -6.61 -10.56
CA ALA A 159 17.04 -6.71 -9.57
C ALA A 159 15.66 -6.37 -10.13
N ARG A 160 15.57 -5.72 -11.31
CA ARG A 160 14.32 -5.22 -11.89
C ARG A 160 13.37 -6.34 -12.28
N PHE A 161 12.16 -6.25 -11.81
CA PHE A 161 11.04 -7.05 -12.28
C PHE A 161 9.88 -6.13 -12.67
N VAL A 162 9.71 -5.89 -13.97
CA VAL A 162 8.62 -5.03 -14.47
C VAL A 162 7.32 -5.82 -14.45
N TYR A 163 6.40 -5.40 -13.59
CA TYR A 163 5.08 -5.99 -13.44
C TYR A 163 4.08 -5.28 -14.34
N SER A 164 3.70 -5.96 -15.41
CA SER A 164 2.73 -5.46 -16.37
C SER A 164 1.31 -5.47 -15.80
N PRO A 165 0.41 -4.57 -16.26
CA PRO A 165 -1.01 -4.65 -15.95
C PRO A 165 -1.61 -6.02 -16.33
N MET A 166 -2.64 -6.42 -15.60
CA MET A 166 -3.34 -7.67 -15.86
C MET A 166 -4.03 -7.62 -17.23
N GLY A 167 -3.84 -8.66 -18.05
CA GLY A 167 -4.61 -8.87 -19.26
C GLY A 167 -6.04 -9.35 -18.96
N GLN A 168 -6.91 -9.38 -19.97
CA GLN A 168 -8.33 -9.74 -19.81
C GLN A 168 -8.54 -11.11 -19.12
N ALA A 169 -7.77 -12.13 -19.50
CA ALA A 169 -7.89 -13.46 -18.89
C ALA A 169 -7.50 -13.46 -17.39
N GLN A 170 -6.51 -12.65 -17.02
CA GLN A 170 -6.08 -12.50 -15.63
C GLN A 170 -7.11 -11.72 -14.81
N LEU A 171 -7.69 -10.66 -15.39
CA LEU A 171 -8.79 -9.90 -14.77
C LEU A 171 -10.00 -10.78 -14.54
N ARG A 172 -10.41 -11.57 -15.55
CA ARG A 172 -11.51 -12.53 -15.42
C ARG A 172 -11.25 -13.49 -14.29
N ALA A 173 -10.07 -14.10 -14.23
CA ALA A 173 -9.71 -15.02 -13.17
C ALA A 173 -9.70 -14.34 -11.77
N ALA A 174 -9.26 -13.05 -11.68
CA ALA A 174 -9.26 -12.28 -10.45
C ALA A 174 -10.68 -11.92 -9.97
N ILE A 175 -11.66 -11.83 -10.87
CA ILE A 175 -13.07 -11.58 -10.56
C ILE A 175 -13.79 -12.88 -10.19
N GLU A 176 -13.71 -13.89 -11.06
CA GLU A 176 -14.53 -15.10 -10.95
C GLU A 176 -14.06 -16.06 -9.86
N ARG A 177 -12.73 -16.26 -9.70
CA ARG A 177 -12.21 -17.26 -8.76
C ARG A 177 -12.56 -16.98 -7.29
N PRO A 178 -12.45 -15.75 -6.76
CA PRO A 178 -12.87 -15.47 -5.39
C PRO A 178 -14.37 -15.66 -5.17
N ALA A 179 -15.20 -15.33 -6.15
CA ALA A 179 -16.64 -15.55 -6.09
C ALA A 179 -16.97 -17.05 -6.09
N ALA A 180 -16.38 -17.81 -7.01
CA ALA A 180 -16.57 -19.26 -7.10
C ALA A 180 -16.11 -19.99 -5.82
N ALA A 181 -15.01 -19.57 -5.21
CA ALA A 181 -14.53 -20.12 -3.94
C ALA A 181 -15.54 -19.94 -2.77
N ARG A 182 -16.46 -19.00 -2.91
CA ARG A 182 -17.58 -18.75 -1.96
C ARG A 182 -18.92 -19.27 -2.50
N VAL A 183 -18.88 -20.03 -3.58
CA VAL A 183 -20.07 -20.56 -4.28
C VAL A 183 -21.00 -19.43 -4.75
N LEU A 184 -20.42 -18.29 -5.11
CA LEU A 184 -21.13 -17.17 -5.72
C LEU A 184 -20.91 -17.16 -7.22
N TYR A 185 -21.85 -16.57 -7.96
CA TYR A 185 -21.76 -16.38 -9.41
C TYR A 185 -22.28 -15.01 -9.82
N PHE A 186 -21.95 -14.58 -11.03
CA PHE A 186 -22.41 -13.31 -11.60
C PHE A 186 -23.63 -13.52 -12.48
N GLU A 187 -24.64 -12.66 -12.35
CA GLU A 187 -25.87 -12.72 -13.11
C GLU A 187 -26.22 -11.34 -13.70
N PRO A 188 -26.29 -11.24 -15.03
CA PRO A 188 -25.98 -12.28 -16.04
C PRO A 188 -24.48 -12.58 -16.12
N ALA A 189 -24.10 -13.68 -16.75
CA ALA A 189 -22.68 -14.04 -16.91
C ALA A 189 -21.87 -12.95 -17.66
N SER A 190 -22.51 -12.18 -18.54
CA SER A 190 -21.93 -11.03 -19.26
C SER A 190 -21.50 -9.87 -18.33
N LEU A 191 -21.97 -9.85 -17.09
CA LEU A 191 -21.56 -8.84 -16.11
C LEU A 191 -20.04 -8.85 -15.86
N VAL A 192 -19.40 -10.01 -15.94
CA VAL A 192 -17.94 -10.11 -15.81
C VAL A 192 -17.23 -9.42 -16.98
N ASP A 193 -17.76 -9.52 -18.20
CA ASP A 193 -17.22 -8.81 -19.36
C ASP A 193 -17.33 -7.30 -19.19
N GLN A 194 -18.46 -6.82 -18.70
CA GLN A 194 -18.67 -5.39 -18.42
C GLN A 194 -17.71 -4.87 -17.35
N LEU A 195 -17.50 -5.60 -16.24
CA LEU A 195 -16.52 -5.26 -15.21
C LEU A 195 -15.10 -5.16 -15.77
N ILE A 196 -14.71 -6.07 -16.66
CA ILE A 196 -13.39 -6.07 -17.31
C ILE A 196 -13.26 -4.86 -18.25
N GLU A 197 -14.29 -4.54 -19.00
CA GLU A 197 -14.30 -3.42 -19.94
C GLU A 197 -14.17 -2.09 -19.20
N ASP A 198 -14.92 -1.89 -18.13
CA ASP A 198 -14.86 -0.67 -17.29
C ASP A 198 -13.47 -0.48 -16.66
N VAL A 199 -12.80 -1.56 -16.24
CA VAL A 199 -11.43 -1.50 -15.71
C VAL A 199 -10.42 -1.19 -16.84
N ALA A 200 -10.59 -1.77 -18.02
CA ALA A 200 -9.68 -1.56 -19.15
C ALA A 200 -9.67 -0.10 -19.62
N GLN A 201 -10.80 0.60 -19.52
CA GLN A 201 -10.94 2.00 -19.90
C GLN A 201 -10.39 2.98 -18.85
N THR A 202 -10.10 2.51 -17.61
CA THR A 202 -9.72 3.38 -16.50
C THR A 202 -8.34 2.99 -15.96
N PRO A 203 -7.28 3.76 -16.26
CA PRO A 203 -5.94 3.48 -15.70
C PRO A 203 -5.95 3.42 -14.19
N GLY A 204 -5.36 2.37 -13.62
CA GLY A 204 -5.28 2.20 -12.17
C GLY A 204 -6.59 1.80 -11.49
N ALA A 205 -7.59 1.33 -12.23
CA ALA A 205 -8.92 0.97 -11.71
C ALA A 205 -8.98 -0.33 -10.88
N LEU A 206 -7.92 -1.14 -10.80
CA LEU A 206 -7.95 -2.38 -10.00
C LEU A 206 -8.38 -2.18 -8.53
N PRO A 207 -7.94 -1.13 -7.81
CA PRO A 207 -8.45 -0.84 -6.48
C PRO A 207 -9.94 -0.53 -6.47
N LEU A 208 -10.44 0.19 -7.49
CA LEU A 208 -11.87 0.48 -7.65
C LEU A 208 -12.66 -0.77 -7.96
N LEU A 209 -12.16 -1.65 -8.83
CA LEU A 209 -12.77 -2.96 -9.09
C LEU A 209 -12.89 -3.78 -7.81
N SER A 210 -11.80 -3.88 -7.03
CA SER A 210 -11.82 -4.59 -5.75
C SER A 210 -12.84 -4.01 -4.78
N PHE A 211 -12.94 -2.69 -4.74
CA PHE A 211 -13.94 -1.98 -3.93
C PHE A 211 -15.36 -2.28 -4.43
N THR A 212 -15.62 -2.15 -5.74
CA THR A 212 -16.94 -2.44 -6.34
C THR A 212 -17.40 -3.87 -6.06
N LEU A 213 -16.51 -4.85 -6.23
CA LEU A 213 -16.82 -6.26 -5.93
C LEU A 213 -17.12 -6.46 -4.44
N SER A 214 -16.43 -5.74 -3.55
CA SER A 214 -16.71 -5.78 -2.12
C SER A 214 -18.08 -5.18 -1.79
N GLU A 215 -18.45 -4.06 -2.39
CA GLU A 215 -19.77 -3.44 -2.22
C GLU A 215 -20.89 -4.33 -2.79
N MET A 216 -20.69 -4.96 -3.94
CA MET A 216 -21.64 -5.95 -4.49
C MET A 216 -21.83 -7.14 -3.53
N TYR A 217 -20.73 -7.61 -2.92
CA TYR A 217 -20.79 -8.69 -1.93
C TYR A 217 -21.54 -8.27 -0.66
N LEU A 218 -21.33 -7.04 -0.17
CA LEU A 218 -22.07 -6.53 0.99
C LEU A 218 -23.58 -6.44 0.69
N ARG A 219 -23.96 -5.94 -0.47
CA ARG A 219 -25.38 -5.91 -0.91
C ARG A 219 -25.98 -7.30 -1.02
N TYR A 220 -25.22 -8.27 -1.53
CA TYR A 220 -25.63 -9.67 -1.56
C TYR A 220 -25.93 -10.17 -0.13
N LEU A 221 -25.09 -9.88 0.85
CA LEU A 221 -25.31 -10.27 2.25
C LEU A 221 -26.55 -9.61 2.87
N GLU A 222 -26.80 -8.34 2.54
CA GLU A 222 -27.99 -7.58 3.02
C GLU A 222 -29.30 -8.14 2.48
N ARG A 223 -29.31 -8.59 1.23
CA ARG A 223 -30.52 -9.16 0.60
C ARG A 223 -31.01 -10.45 1.27
N ARG A 224 -30.17 -11.17 1.98
CA ARG A 224 -30.47 -12.47 2.63
C ARG A 224 -31.22 -13.43 1.71
N SER A 225 -30.94 -13.39 0.41
CA SER A 225 -31.57 -14.22 -0.61
C SER A 225 -30.89 -15.59 -0.68
N ASP A 226 -31.69 -16.64 -0.98
CA ASP A 226 -31.15 -17.97 -1.26
C ASP A 226 -30.39 -18.00 -2.60
N ASN A 227 -30.62 -17.03 -3.47
CA ASN A 227 -29.91 -16.86 -4.73
C ASN A 227 -28.47 -16.34 -4.46
N ARG A 228 -27.46 -17.09 -4.84
CA ARG A 228 -26.04 -16.78 -4.66
C ARG A 228 -25.46 -15.91 -5.78
N ALA A 229 -26.28 -15.07 -6.39
CA ALA A 229 -25.90 -14.19 -7.48
C ALA A 229 -25.38 -12.84 -7.02
N LEU A 230 -24.27 -12.41 -7.61
CA LEU A 230 -23.87 -11.00 -7.68
C LEU A 230 -24.50 -10.43 -8.95
N THR A 231 -25.41 -9.47 -8.80
CA THR A 231 -26.33 -9.07 -9.88
C THR A 231 -25.90 -7.80 -10.60
N GLU A 232 -26.33 -7.68 -11.85
CA GLU A 232 -26.17 -6.46 -12.62
C GLU A 232 -26.93 -5.29 -12.01
N GLU A 233 -28.04 -5.54 -11.33
CA GLU A 233 -28.82 -4.52 -10.64
C GLU A 233 -27.98 -3.87 -9.52
N ASP A 234 -27.28 -4.68 -8.70
CA ASP A 234 -26.36 -4.16 -7.68
C ASP A 234 -25.25 -3.35 -8.31
N TYR A 235 -24.68 -3.85 -9.42
CA TYR A 235 -23.60 -3.17 -10.12
C TYR A 235 -24.03 -1.80 -10.66
N ARG A 236 -25.20 -1.73 -11.30
CA ARG A 236 -25.78 -0.48 -11.81
C ARG A 236 -26.11 0.49 -10.68
N ALA A 237 -26.67 0.00 -9.58
CA ALA A 237 -26.96 0.81 -8.40
C ALA A 237 -25.72 1.40 -7.73
N LEU A 238 -24.54 0.78 -7.91
CA LEU A 238 -23.25 1.32 -7.49
C LEU A 238 -22.68 2.35 -8.48
N GLY A 239 -23.28 2.51 -9.65
CA GLY A 239 -22.78 3.40 -10.71
C GLY A 239 -21.55 2.85 -11.45
N GLY A 240 -21.40 1.51 -11.50
CA GLY A 240 -20.26 0.82 -12.12
C GLY A 240 -18.97 0.95 -11.30
N VAL A 241 -17.84 0.57 -11.90
CA VAL A 241 -16.52 0.64 -11.25
C VAL A 241 -16.15 2.07 -10.87
N ALA A 242 -16.38 3.04 -11.76
CA ALA A 242 -16.04 4.45 -11.51
C ALA A 242 -16.96 5.12 -10.48
N GLY A 243 -18.25 4.74 -10.47
CA GLY A 243 -19.26 5.34 -9.59
C GLY A 243 -19.29 4.80 -8.16
N SER A 244 -18.78 3.59 -7.95
CA SER A 244 -18.92 2.87 -6.66
C SER A 244 -18.35 3.65 -5.47
N LEU A 245 -17.19 4.28 -5.61
CA LEU A 245 -16.58 5.09 -4.57
C LEU A 245 -17.39 6.36 -4.29
N THR A 246 -17.93 6.99 -5.34
CA THR A 246 -18.77 8.19 -5.23
C THR A 246 -20.08 7.87 -4.52
N GLN A 247 -20.70 6.74 -4.85
CA GLN A 247 -21.95 6.29 -4.19
C GLN A 247 -21.70 6.02 -2.70
N ARG A 248 -20.60 5.34 -2.35
CA ARG A 248 -20.25 5.11 -0.95
C ARG A 248 -19.99 6.42 -0.20
N ALA A 249 -19.23 7.34 -0.80
CA ALA A 249 -18.98 8.64 -0.20
C ALA A 249 -20.25 9.46 0.02
N ASN A 250 -21.19 9.42 -0.94
CA ASN A 250 -22.49 10.08 -0.79
C ASN A 250 -23.35 9.45 0.30
N HIS A 251 -23.31 8.13 0.44
CA HIS A 251 -24.02 7.42 1.51
C HIS A 251 -23.49 7.83 2.89
N GLU A 252 -22.19 7.72 3.11
CA GLU A 252 -21.53 8.14 4.36
C GLU A 252 -21.80 9.62 4.69
N TYR A 253 -21.73 10.49 3.66
CA TYR A 253 -22.07 11.89 3.81
C TYR A 253 -23.52 12.08 4.29
N ALA A 254 -24.46 11.37 3.67
CA ALA A 254 -25.87 11.48 4.02
C ALA A 254 -26.15 10.99 5.44
N GLU A 255 -25.53 9.89 5.87
CA GLU A 255 -25.64 9.37 7.24
C GLU A 255 -25.12 10.36 8.28
N LEU A 256 -23.89 10.88 8.08
CA LEU A 256 -23.30 11.87 9.00
C LEU A 256 -24.15 13.15 9.09
N VAL A 257 -24.67 13.64 7.96
CA VAL A 257 -25.51 14.85 7.93
C VAL A 257 -26.90 14.60 8.53
N ALA A 258 -27.43 13.37 8.45
CA ALA A 258 -28.67 13.00 9.12
C ALA A 258 -28.49 12.94 10.64
N GLU A 259 -27.33 12.52 11.12
CA GLU A 259 -27.00 12.53 12.55
C GLU A 259 -26.85 13.97 13.10
N ASP A 260 -26.10 14.82 12.42
CA ASP A 260 -25.96 16.25 12.75
C ASP A 260 -25.68 17.08 11.47
N LYS A 261 -26.60 17.97 11.12
CA LYS A 261 -26.49 18.85 9.94
C LYS A 261 -25.20 19.66 9.86
N SER A 262 -24.52 19.87 10.97
CA SER A 262 -23.27 20.62 10.99
C SER A 262 -22.08 19.82 10.41
N TYR A 263 -22.19 18.49 10.27
CA TYR A 263 -21.20 17.69 9.54
C TYR A 263 -21.04 18.13 8.08
N ALA A 264 -22.11 18.63 7.44
CA ALA A 264 -22.00 19.14 6.07
C ALA A 264 -20.91 20.22 5.92
N GLN A 265 -20.82 21.16 6.86
CA GLN A 265 -19.80 22.21 6.86
C GLN A 265 -18.43 21.64 7.19
N THR A 266 -18.35 20.73 8.15
CA THR A 266 -17.07 20.09 8.55
C THR A 266 -16.48 19.26 7.42
N ILE A 267 -17.28 18.42 6.77
CA ILE A 267 -16.87 17.61 5.63
C ILE A 267 -16.37 18.51 4.49
N ARG A 268 -17.14 19.55 4.14
CA ARG A 268 -16.71 20.52 3.12
C ARG A 268 -15.36 21.17 3.47
N HIS A 269 -15.18 21.58 4.72
CA HIS A 269 -13.93 22.18 5.21
C HIS A 269 -12.73 21.23 5.07
N VAL A 270 -12.88 19.96 5.46
CA VAL A 270 -11.86 18.93 5.36
C VAL A 270 -11.54 18.63 3.90
N MET A 271 -12.57 18.34 3.09
CA MET A 271 -12.39 17.95 1.68
C MET A 271 -11.72 19.04 0.84
N LEU A 272 -12.12 20.32 1.02
CA LEU A 272 -11.50 21.43 0.29
C LEU A 272 -10.01 21.61 0.64
N ARG A 273 -9.59 21.29 1.86
CA ARG A 273 -8.16 21.36 2.25
C ARG A 273 -7.34 20.21 1.69
N MET A 274 -7.97 19.07 1.42
CA MET A 274 -7.31 17.89 0.86
C MET A 274 -7.12 17.98 -0.67
N VAL A 275 -7.57 19.05 -1.29
CA VAL A 275 -7.40 19.30 -2.74
C VAL A 275 -6.44 20.47 -2.94
N ALA A 276 -5.48 20.30 -3.84
CA ALA A 276 -4.62 21.36 -4.37
C ALA A 276 -4.96 21.60 -5.84
N VAL A 277 -4.67 22.79 -6.31
CA VAL A 277 -4.73 23.13 -7.74
C VAL A 277 -3.30 23.35 -8.18
N GLU A 278 -2.77 22.44 -8.98
CA GLU A 278 -1.41 22.49 -9.51
C GLU A 278 -1.48 22.54 -11.04
N GLY A 279 -0.95 23.61 -11.64
CA GLY A 279 -0.98 23.80 -13.10
C GLY A 279 -2.39 23.79 -13.72
N GLY A 280 -3.42 24.20 -12.96
CA GLY A 280 -4.82 24.19 -13.43
C GLY A 280 -5.53 22.82 -13.31
N VAL A 281 -4.87 21.81 -12.77
CA VAL A 281 -5.42 20.48 -12.54
C VAL A 281 -5.64 20.27 -11.05
N LEU A 282 -6.75 19.59 -10.69
CA LEU A 282 -7.02 19.20 -9.31
C LEU A 282 -6.09 18.05 -8.91
N ALA A 283 -5.30 18.26 -7.86
CA ALA A 283 -4.40 17.28 -7.29
C ALA A 283 -4.76 16.95 -5.84
N ARG A 284 -4.47 15.73 -5.41
CA ARG A 284 -4.65 15.34 -4.02
C ARG A 284 -3.57 15.98 -3.16
N ARG A 285 -3.98 16.71 -2.12
CA ARG A 285 -3.09 17.24 -1.08
C ARG A 285 -3.19 16.38 0.19
N ARG A 286 -2.04 16.00 0.76
CA ARG A 286 -1.99 15.45 2.12
C ARG A 286 -1.93 16.61 3.11
N VAL A 287 -2.82 16.58 4.06
CA VAL A 287 -2.97 17.65 5.05
C VAL A 287 -2.78 17.05 6.44
N PRO A 288 -1.85 17.56 7.26
CA PRO A 288 -1.75 17.14 8.65
C PRO A 288 -3.01 17.53 9.41
N LEU A 289 -3.41 16.71 10.39
CA LEU A 289 -4.64 16.92 11.17
C LEU A 289 -4.68 18.32 11.80
N SER A 290 -3.51 18.85 12.19
CA SER A 290 -3.38 20.21 12.74
C SER A 290 -3.82 21.33 11.80
N GLU A 291 -3.79 21.11 10.48
CA GLU A 291 -4.28 22.07 9.49
C GLU A 291 -5.80 21.93 9.25
N LEU A 292 -6.39 20.79 9.60
CA LEU A 292 -7.83 20.54 9.47
C LEU A 292 -8.61 21.13 10.65
N VAL A 293 -7.94 21.37 11.77
CA VAL A 293 -8.55 21.98 12.97
C VAL A 293 -8.93 23.44 12.69
N TYR A 294 -10.10 23.84 13.19
CA TYR A 294 -10.54 25.23 13.13
C TYR A 294 -9.68 26.09 14.05
N LYS A 295 -9.08 27.16 13.52
CA LYS A 295 -8.09 28.02 14.21
C LYS A 295 -8.70 29.21 14.97
N ASP A 296 -10.00 29.40 14.94
CA ASP A 296 -10.64 30.53 15.61
C ASP A 296 -10.71 30.32 17.13
N ASN A 297 -9.78 30.93 17.83
CA ASN A 297 -9.44 30.70 19.24
C ASN A 297 -10.40 31.37 20.27
N LEU A 298 -11.58 31.86 19.88
CA LEU A 298 -12.34 32.74 20.78
C LEU A 298 -13.82 32.37 21.04
N VAL A 299 -14.32 31.26 20.47
CA VAL A 299 -15.74 30.88 20.68
C VAL A 299 -15.85 29.43 21.10
N SER A 300 -16.59 29.18 22.19
CA SER A 300 -16.85 27.83 22.74
C SER A 300 -17.50 26.81 21.77
N GLY A 301 -17.84 27.23 20.54
CA GLY A 301 -18.29 26.36 19.46
C GLY A 301 -17.19 25.58 18.73
N ASP A 302 -15.92 25.98 18.82
CA ASP A 302 -14.84 25.37 18.02
C ASP A 302 -14.39 24.02 18.56
N ASN A 303 -14.53 23.77 19.85
CA ASN A 303 -14.26 22.44 20.42
C ASN A 303 -15.20 21.36 19.84
N LYS A 304 -16.47 21.68 19.60
CA LYS A 304 -17.44 20.78 18.96
C LYS A 304 -17.11 20.58 17.48
N LYS A 305 -16.69 21.65 16.75
CA LYS A 305 -16.27 21.55 15.35
C LYS A 305 -15.01 20.72 15.21
N ASN A 306 -14.03 20.89 16.10
CA ASN A 306 -12.79 20.14 16.09
C ASN A 306 -12.97 18.66 16.44
N ALA A 307 -13.89 18.32 17.34
CA ALA A 307 -14.24 16.93 17.63
C ALA A 307 -14.79 16.22 16.38
N ARG A 308 -15.60 16.90 15.55
CA ARG A 308 -16.14 16.34 14.30
C ARG A 308 -15.12 16.13 13.19
N VAL A 309 -13.99 16.82 13.21
CA VAL A 309 -12.87 16.60 12.28
C VAL A 309 -12.15 15.27 12.59
N GLN A 310 -12.28 14.75 13.80
CA GLN A 310 -11.65 13.51 14.25
C GLN A 310 -12.57 12.28 14.07
N THR A 311 -13.86 12.48 13.90
CA THR A 311 -14.84 11.43 13.54
C THR A 311 -14.76 11.09 12.06
#